data_fe9fd112a23ea57f6713e06f881a869f
#
_entry.id   fe9fd112a23ea57f6713e06f881a869f
#
_cell.length_a   1.000
_cell.length_b   1.000
_cell.length_c   1.000
_cell.angle_alpha   90.00
_cell.angle_beta   90.00
_cell.angle_gamma   90.00
#
_symmetry.space_group_name_H-M   'P 1'
#
loop_
_entity.id
_entity.type
_entity.pdbx_description
1 polymer ?
#
loop_
_entity_poly.entity_id
_entity_poly.type
_entity_poly.pdbx_seq_one_letter_code
_entity_poly.pdbx_strand_id
1 'polypeptide(L)'
;MKKTKIVCTIGPKTESEEKLAELLNAGMNVMRLNFSHGDYEEHGQRIKNIRAVTAKTGKKAAILLDTKGPEIRTMKLEDGNDVSLTAGQTFTFTTDKTVIGNKDRVAVTYAGLPTDLTSGNTVLVDDGLIAMKVKSTTETEVICEVLNNGDLGENKGVNLPNVSINLPALAEKDKQDLIFGCEQGVDFIAASFIRKRSDVLEIREHLKTHGGEHIQIISKIENQEGLNNFDEILEASDGIMVARGDLGVEIPVEEVIFAQKMMIEKCNAARKVVITATQMLDSMIKNPRPTRAEAGDVANAILDGTDAVMLSGESAKGKYPVEAVSIMATICERTDRVMNSRIESTKAQKLRVTEAVCRGAVEIAEKLEAPLIVVATYGGKSARSIRKYFPNAPILALTTNEITARQLLLVKGVSTQIVKEIASTDDFYRIGKEAALASCMAHRGDTVVMVSGALVPSGTTNTSSVHVL
;
A
#
# COMPACT_ATOMS: atom_id res chain seq x y z
N MET A 1 -15.35 -16.35 4.78
CA MET A 1 -13.86 -16.25 4.76
C MET A 1 -13.47 -14.86 4.32
N LYS A 2 -12.55 -14.20 5.03
CA LYS A 2 -12.00 -12.89 4.69
C LYS A 2 -11.05 -13.01 3.49
N LYS A 3 -11.34 -12.32 2.39
CA LYS A 3 -10.50 -12.26 1.18
C LYS A 3 -9.61 -11.01 1.16
N THR A 4 -10.16 -9.87 1.58
CA THR A 4 -9.45 -8.59 1.66
C THR A 4 -8.33 -8.69 2.68
N LYS A 5 -7.14 -8.18 2.34
CA LYS A 5 -5.95 -8.23 3.18
C LYS A 5 -5.91 -7.04 4.13
N ILE A 6 -5.19 -7.19 5.24
CA ILE A 6 -5.02 -6.14 6.24
C ILE A 6 -3.53 -5.86 6.40
N VAL A 7 -3.16 -4.61 6.19
CA VAL A 7 -1.83 -4.07 6.48
C VAL A 7 -1.90 -3.35 7.82
N CYS A 8 -1.03 -3.72 8.77
CA CYS A 8 -0.98 -3.09 10.08
C CYS A 8 0.37 -2.41 10.28
N THR A 9 0.35 -1.12 10.63
CA THR A 9 1.56 -0.43 11.06
C THR A 9 1.94 -0.88 12.47
N ILE A 10 3.17 -1.33 12.63
CA ILE A 10 3.71 -1.76 13.91
C ILE A 10 4.46 -0.60 14.56
N GLY A 11 4.19 -0.41 15.84
CA GLY A 11 4.79 0.62 16.67
C GLY A 11 4.86 0.21 18.13
N PRO A 12 5.13 1.15 19.04
CA PRO A 12 5.44 0.84 20.46
C PRO A 12 4.39 0.02 21.20
N LYS A 13 3.14 0.01 20.70
CA LYS A 13 2.04 -0.75 21.35
C LYS A 13 1.91 -2.18 20.84
N THR A 14 2.57 -2.53 19.74
CA THR A 14 2.32 -3.79 19.02
C THR A 14 3.59 -4.53 18.58
N GLU A 15 4.77 -4.08 18.97
CA GLU A 15 6.06 -4.63 18.55
C GLU A 15 6.49 -5.92 19.26
N SER A 16 5.87 -6.26 20.42
CA SER A 16 6.21 -7.50 21.15
C SER A 16 5.72 -8.75 20.40
N GLU A 17 6.41 -9.88 20.55
CA GLU A 17 6.00 -11.17 19.95
C GLU A 17 4.56 -11.53 20.32
N GLU A 18 4.15 -11.30 21.58
CA GLU A 18 2.79 -11.57 22.04
C GLU A 18 1.77 -10.75 21.24
N LYS A 19 1.98 -9.42 21.14
CA LYS A 19 1.08 -8.53 20.38
C LYS A 19 1.06 -8.84 18.90
N LEU A 20 2.20 -9.14 18.30
CA LEU A 20 2.27 -9.57 16.90
C LEU A 20 1.48 -10.85 16.65
N ALA A 21 1.55 -11.82 17.59
CA ALA A 21 0.74 -13.04 17.51
C ALA A 21 -0.77 -12.74 17.62
N GLU A 22 -1.18 -11.84 18.52
CA GLU A 22 -2.57 -11.37 18.63
C GLU A 22 -3.05 -10.70 17.34
N LEU A 23 -2.23 -9.80 16.72
CA LEU A 23 -2.58 -9.14 15.47
C LEU A 23 -2.72 -10.13 14.30
N LEU A 24 -1.81 -11.13 14.20
CA LEU A 24 -1.92 -12.20 13.20
C LEU A 24 -3.20 -13.04 13.41
N ASN A 25 -3.56 -13.31 14.67
CA ASN A 25 -4.80 -14.01 15.00
C ASN A 25 -6.04 -13.19 14.66
N ALA A 26 -5.99 -11.88 14.89
CA ALA A 26 -7.06 -10.94 14.56
C ALA A 26 -7.24 -10.73 13.04
N GLY A 27 -6.24 -11.06 12.22
CA GLY A 27 -6.38 -11.04 10.77
C GLY A 27 -5.35 -10.21 9.99
N MET A 28 -4.27 -9.75 10.62
CA MET A 28 -3.15 -9.08 9.94
C MET A 28 -2.51 -10.00 8.88
N ASN A 29 -2.18 -9.47 7.73
CA ASN A 29 -1.50 -10.17 6.64
C ASN A 29 -0.12 -9.57 6.33
N VAL A 30 0.02 -8.26 6.49
CA VAL A 30 1.25 -7.52 6.17
C VAL A 30 1.59 -6.61 7.34
N MET A 31 2.83 -6.68 7.80
CA MET A 31 3.42 -5.79 8.78
C MET A 31 4.04 -4.59 8.06
N ARG A 32 3.55 -3.38 8.35
CA ARG A 32 4.14 -2.13 7.85
C ARG A 32 5.06 -1.52 8.90
N LEU A 33 6.26 -1.15 8.46
CA LEU A 33 7.24 -0.39 9.23
C LEU A 33 7.35 1.02 8.63
N ASN A 34 6.96 2.04 9.41
CA ASN A 34 7.00 3.43 8.96
C ASN A 34 8.34 4.07 9.30
N PHE A 35 9.21 4.26 8.31
CA PHE A 35 10.54 4.82 8.46
C PHE A 35 10.58 6.35 8.59
N SER A 36 9.42 7.01 8.61
CA SER A 36 9.32 8.40 9.10
C SER A 36 9.56 8.50 10.61
N HIS A 37 9.49 7.38 11.34
CA HIS A 37 9.66 7.29 12.79
C HIS A 37 10.51 6.08 13.16
N GLY A 38 11.18 6.16 14.32
CA GLY A 38 12.04 5.09 14.81
C GLY A 38 13.41 5.05 14.13
N ASP A 39 14.23 4.12 14.54
CA ASP A 39 15.57 3.89 14.01
C ASP A 39 15.73 2.43 13.50
N TYR A 40 16.93 2.12 12.98
CA TYR A 40 17.21 0.79 12.41
C TYR A 40 17.24 -0.33 13.46
N GLU A 41 17.60 -0.02 14.71
CA GLU A 41 17.60 -0.99 15.80
C GLU A 41 16.16 -1.40 16.15
N GLU A 42 15.29 -0.43 16.35
CA GLU A 42 13.85 -0.66 16.60
C GLU A 42 13.19 -1.44 15.47
N HIS A 43 13.37 -1.02 14.22
CA HIS A 43 12.79 -1.70 13.06
C HIS A 43 13.37 -3.09 12.88
N GLY A 44 14.68 -3.27 13.08
CA GLY A 44 15.33 -4.58 13.05
C GLY A 44 14.79 -5.53 14.11
N GLN A 45 14.54 -5.03 15.33
CA GLN A 45 13.94 -5.84 16.38
C GLN A 45 12.50 -6.25 16.05
N ARG A 46 11.68 -5.33 15.50
CA ARG A 46 10.32 -5.63 15.01
C ARG A 46 10.32 -6.73 13.95
N ILE A 47 11.27 -6.68 13.01
CA ILE A 47 11.44 -7.71 11.97
C ILE A 47 11.82 -9.06 12.60
N LYS A 48 12.75 -9.09 13.55
CA LYS A 48 13.11 -10.32 14.27
C LYS A 48 11.89 -10.92 14.99
N ASN A 49 11.13 -10.09 15.69
CA ASN A 49 9.96 -10.51 16.43
C ASN A 49 8.89 -11.14 15.52
N ILE A 50 8.54 -10.50 14.39
CA ILE A 50 7.53 -11.08 13.47
C ILE A 50 8.00 -12.39 12.87
N ARG A 51 9.29 -12.53 12.53
CA ARG A 51 9.84 -13.76 12.02
C ARG A 51 9.80 -14.88 13.05
N ALA A 52 10.12 -14.57 14.31
CA ALA A 52 10.01 -15.53 15.42
C ALA A 52 8.56 -16.00 15.60
N VAL A 53 7.61 -15.07 15.58
CA VAL A 53 6.18 -15.37 15.71
C VAL A 53 5.66 -16.21 14.54
N THR A 54 6.04 -15.88 13.29
CA THR A 54 5.62 -16.68 12.13
C THR A 54 6.20 -18.08 12.15
N ALA A 55 7.46 -18.24 12.54
CA ALA A 55 8.11 -19.56 12.70
C ALA A 55 7.42 -20.41 13.80
N LYS A 56 7.05 -19.78 14.93
CA LYS A 56 6.45 -20.45 16.09
C LYS A 56 4.97 -20.81 15.89
N THR A 57 4.23 -19.98 15.16
CA THR A 57 2.79 -20.15 14.99
C THR A 57 2.40 -20.83 13.67
N GLY A 58 3.31 -20.93 12.71
CA GLY A 58 3.03 -21.37 11.33
C GLY A 58 2.20 -20.36 10.51
N LYS A 59 1.80 -19.24 11.11
CA LYS A 59 1.10 -18.16 10.39
C LYS A 59 2.09 -17.36 9.55
N LYS A 60 1.63 -16.86 8.41
CA LYS A 60 2.46 -16.10 7.48
C LYS A 60 2.20 -14.61 7.63
N ALA A 61 3.26 -13.80 7.54
CA ALA A 61 3.21 -12.36 7.40
C ALA A 61 4.23 -11.90 6.37
N ALA A 62 3.87 -10.90 5.57
CA ALA A 62 4.81 -10.18 4.73
C ALA A 62 5.26 -8.89 5.44
N ILE A 63 6.40 -8.35 5.03
CA ILE A 63 6.99 -7.13 5.61
C ILE A 63 7.03 -6.05 4.53
N LEU A 64 6.46 -4.88 4.87
CA LEU A 64 6.42 -3.70 4.03
C LEU A 64 7.17 -2.57 4.75
N LEU A 65 8.26 -2.09 4.14
CA LEU A 65 8.99 -0.91 4.55
C LEU A 65 8.39 0.30 3.84
N ASP A 66 7.94 1.29 4.60
CA ASP A 66 7.35 2.53 4.08
C ASP A 66 8.35 3.66 4.29
N THR A 67 8.88 4.21 3.18
CA THR A 67 9.91 5.25 3.20
C THR A 67 9.32 6.58 3.66
N LYS A 68 10.18 7.46 4.19
CA LYS A 68 9.76 8.82 4.52
C LYS A 68 9.45 9.64 3.26
N GLY A 69 10.27 9.49 2.24
CA GLY A 69 10.19 10.25 1.00
C GLY A 69 10.69 11.71 1.12
N PRO A 70 10.81 12.38 -0.02
CA PRO A 70 11.25 13.76 -0.09
C PRO A 70 10.13 14.73 0.32
N GLU A 71 10.20 15.25 1.52
CA GLU A 71 9.26 16.23 2.07
C GLU A 71 9.86 17.63 2.12
N ILE A 72 9.03 18.63 1.89
CA ILE A 72 9.36 20.03 2.22
C ILE A 72 8.85 20.29 3.63
N ARG A 73 9.71 20.84 4.48
CA ARG A 73 9.34 21.18 5.87
C ARG A 73 9.79 22.58 6.24
N THR A 74 9.02 23.23 7.12
CA THR A 74 9.49 24.40 7.86
C THR A 74 10.59 23.99 8.80
N MET A 75 11.44 24.93 9.19
CA MET A 75 12.56 24.71 10.09
C MET A 75 12.25 25.24 11.50
N LYS A 76 13.28 25.54 12.26
CA LYS A 76 13.16 25.96 13.67
C LYS A 76 12.57 27.36 13.81
N LEU A 77 11.87 27.58 14.92
CA LEU A 77 11.30 28.83 15.36
C LEU A 77 12.05 29.39 16.58
N GLU A 78 11.91 30.69 16.84
CA GLU A 78 12.45 31.33 18.04
C GLU A 78 11.88 30.66 19.29
N ASP A 79 12.77 30.34 20.22
CA ASP A 79 12.45 29.69 21.51
C ASP A 79 11.72 28.33 21.39
N GLY A 80 11.60 27.76 20.19
CA GLY A 80 10.89 26.50 19.93
C GLY A 80 9.39 26.58 20.16
N ASN A 81 8.82 27.77 20.26
CA ASN A 81 7.40 27.98 20.46
C ASN A 81 6.63 28.14 19.14
N ASP A 82 5.39 27.70 19.13
CA ASP A 82 4.49 27.94 18.01
C ASP A 82 4.22 29.44 17.86
N VAL A 83 4.10 29.91 16.62
CA VAL A 83 3.82 31.31 16.30
C VAL A 83 2.43 31.44 15.69
N SER A 84 1.59 32.33 16.27
CA SER A 84 0.24 32.59 15.77
C SER A 84 0.29 33.46 14.52
N LEU A 85 -0.32 32.97 13.44
CA LEU A 85 -0.48 33.65 12.17
C LEU A 85 -1.93 34.12 12.02
N THR A 86 -2.10 35.34 11.47
CA THR A 86 -3.42 35.95 11.28
C THR A 86 -3.73 36.11 9.80
N ALA A 87 -4.95 35.83 9.40
CA ALA A 87 -5.42 36.03 8.02
C ALA A 87 -5.16 37.48 7.54
N GLY A 88 -4.64 37.61 6.33
CA GLY A 88 -4.28 38.88 5.71
C GLY A 88 -2.86 39.37 6.01
N GLN A 89 -2.15 38.76 6.98
CA GLN A 89 -0.75 39.14 7.19
C GLN A 89 0.16 38.63 6.08
N THR A 90 1.27 39.31 5.88
CA THR A 90 2.36 38.85 5.03
C THR A 90 3.25 37.88 5.81
N PHE A 91 3.60 36.74 5.18
CA PHE A 91 4.49 35.75 5.74
C PHE A 91 5.51 35.29 4.68
N THR A 92 6.76 35.09 5.06
CA THR A 92 7.84 34.77 4.12
C THR A 92 8.46 33.42 4.42
N PHE A 93 8.51 32.55 3.41
CA PHE A 93 9.37 31.35 3.43
C PHE A 93 10.73 31.72 2.83
N THR A 94 11.82 31.34 3.50
CA THR A 94 13.19 31.57 3.01
C THR A 94 13.94 30.25 2.85
N THR A 95 14.82 30.17 1.85
CA THR A 95 15.73 29.05 1.64
C THR A 95 17.03 29.18 2.44
N ASP A 96 17.26 30.33 3.09
CA ASP A 96 18.39 30.53 4.00
C ASP A 96 18.15 29.75 5.31
N LYS A 97 18.80 28.59 5.41
CA LYS A 97 18.67 27.67 6.55
C LYS A 97 19.26 28.20 7.86
N THR A 98 19.96 29.32 7.83
CA THR A 98 20.48 29.97 9.05
C THR A 98 19.46 30.82 9.78
N VAL A 99 18.33 31.12 9.11
CA VAL A 99 17.21 31.90 9.66
C VAL A 99 16.46 31.08 10.69
N ILE A 100 16.38 31.59 11.91
CA ILE A 100 15.44 31.11 12.92
C ILE A 100 14.12 31.84 12.69
N GLY A 101 13.04 31.08 12.51
CA GLY A 101 11.74 31.62 12.12
C GLY A 101 11.01 32.31 13.26
N ASN A 102 10.07 33.16 12.91
CA ASN A 102 9.20 33.91 13.82
C ASN A 102 7.83 34.17 13.17
N LYS A 103 7.05 35.10 13.71
CA LYS A 103 5.71 35.44 13.18
C LYS A 103 5.71 36.01 11.75
N ASP A 104 6.88 36.42 11.20
CA ASP A 104 6.98 37.10 9.91
C ASP A 104 7.65 36.20 8.85
N ARG A 105 8.46 35.23 9.25
CA ARG A 105 9.20 34.33 8.34
C ARG A 105 9.61 33.01 8.96
N VAL A 106 9.87 32.02 8.10
CA VAL A 106 10.46 30.74 8.49
C VAL A 106 11.36 30.19 7.37
N ALA A 107 12.46 29.54 7.73
CA ALA A 107 13.27 28.80 6.77
C ALA A 107 12.58 27.48 6.38
N VAL A 108 12.87 26.99 5.15
CA VAL A 108 12.39 25.70 4.64
C VAL A 108 13.52 24.80 4.20
N THR A 109 13.26 23.50 4.19
CA THR A 109 14.26 22.48 3.83
C THR A 109 14.60 22.47 2.34
N TYR A 110 13.68 22.92 1.48
CA TYR A 110 13.78 22.86 0.02
C TYR A 110 14.29 24.16 -0.60
N ALA A 111 15.50 24.10 -1.18
CA ALA A 111 16.15 25.26 -1.77
C ALA A 111 15.51 25.71 -3.11
N GLY A 112 14.81 24.83 -3.83
CA GLY A 112 14.14 25.13 -5.09
C GLY A 112 12.78 25.83 -4.93
N LEU A 113 12.30 26.03 -3.70
CA LEU A 113 10.95 26.56 -3.45
C LEU A 113 10.64 27.87 -4.20
N PRO A 114 11.52 28.91 -4.20
CA PRO A 114 11.24 30.14 -4.92
C PRO A 114 11.23 30.00 -6.45
N THR A 115 11.94 28.99 -6.98
CA THR A 115 12.02 28.73 -8.42
C THR A 115 10.77 28.00 -8.93
N ASP A 116 10.22 27.11 -8.14
CA ASP A 116 9.08 26.27 -8.51
C ASP A 116 7.74 27.01 -8.31
N LEU A 117 7.70 28.05 -7.48
CA LEU A 117 6.50 28.82 -7.17
C LEU A 117 6.39 30.11 -7.98
N THR A 118 5.14 30.45 -8.30
CA THR A 118 4.78 31.72 -8.96
C THR A 118 3.64 32.43 -8.20
N SER A 119 3.49 33.74 -8.44
CA SER A 119 2.38 34.49 -7.88
C SER A 119 1.05 33.82 -8.19
N GLY A 120 0.23 33.66 -7.17
CA GLY A 120 -1.08 32.99 -7.28
C GLY A 120 -1.07 31.49 -6.90
N ASN A 121 0.10 30.84 -6.73
CA ASN A 121 0.14 29.49 -6.19
C ASN A 121 -0.34 29.46 -4.72
N THR A 122 -0.80 28.30 -4.29
CA THR A 122 -1.19 28.05 -2.90
C THR A 122 -0.05 27.30 -2.21
N VAL A 123 0.24 27.68 -0.97
CA VAL A 123 1.13 26.97 -0.06
C VAL A 123 0.30 26.53 1.14
N LEU A 124 0.32 25.25 1.45
CA LEU A 124 -0.35 24.68 2.62
C LEU A 124 0.69 24.24 3.63
N VAL A 125 0.46 24.49 4.91
CA VAL A 125 1.36 24.13 5.99
C VAL A 125 0.60 23.37 7.07
N ASP A 126 1.29 22.41 7.73
CA ASP A 126 0.75 21.57 8.79
C ASP A 126 -0.54 20.83 8.33
N ASP A 127 -0.37 19.94 7.33
CA ASP A 127 -1.45 19.14 6.73
C ASP A 127 -2.66 20.00 6.25
N GLY A 128 -2.36 21.23 5.80
CA GLY A 128 -3.36 22.15 5.27
C GLY A 128 -4.10 22.99 6.32
N LEU A 129 -3.72 22.91 7.60
CA LEU A 129 -4.31 23.73 8.66
C LEU A 129 -4.06 25.23 8.45
N ILE A 130 -2.94 25.57 7.81
CA ILE A 130 -2.59 26.95 7.44
C ILE A 130 -2.48 27.03 5.93
N ALA A 131 -3.29 27.87 5.31
CA ALA A 131 -3.26 28.13 3.88
C ALA A 131 -2.71 29.53 3.59
N MET A 132 -1.85 29.62 2.57
CA MET A 132 -1.24 30.87 2.16
C MET A 132 -1.28 31.01 0.64
N LYS A 133 -1.28 32.24 0.15
CA LYS A 133 -1.25 32.62 -1.26
C LYS A 133 0.06 33.30 -1.60
N VAL A 134 0.79 32.78 -2.57
CA VAL A 134 2.03 33.39 -3.04
C VAL A 134 1.72 34.74 -3.69
N LYS A 135 2.38 35.81 -3.22
CA LYS A 135 2.32 37.16 -3.80
C LYS A 135 3.47 37.38 -4.78
N SER A 136 4.68 37.03 -4.37
CA SER A 136 5.88 37.19 -5.18
C SER A 136 6.98 36.24 -4.70
N THR A 137 7.98 36.02 -5.56
CA THR A 137 9.18 35.26 -5.24
C THR A 137 10.43 36.10 -5.54
N THR A 138 11.52 35.85 -4.83
CA THR A 138 12.88 36.33 -5.12
C THR A 138 13.77 35.13 -5.40
N GLU A 139 15.08 35.32 -5.42
CA GLU A 139 16.05 34.20 -5.56
C GLU A 139 16.01 33.24 -4.36
N THR A 140 15.69 33.74 -3.17
CA THR A 140 15.78 32.95 -1.92
C THR A 140 14.51 32.99 -1.06
N GLU A 141 13.52 33.77 -1.43
CA GLU A 141 12.31 33.99 -0.61
C GLU A 141 11.02 33.80 -1.42
N VAL A 142 9.99 33.30 -0.74
CA VAL A 142 8.60 33.25 -1.21
C VAL A 142 7.73 34.07 -0.26
N ILE A 143 7.19 35.16 -0.76
CA ILE A 143 6.37 36.10 0.00
C ILE A 143 4.89 35.72 -0.20
N CYS A 144 4.21 35.39 0.89
CA CYS A 144 2.85 34.92 0.90
C CYS A 144 1.91 35.84 1.70
N GLU A 145 0.62 35.75 1.41
CA GLU A 145 -0.46 36.23 2.26
C GLU A 145 -1.08 35.03 2.97
N VAL A 146 -1.21 35.11 4.28
CA VAL A 146 -1.90 34.11 5.11
C VAL A 146 -3.41 34.20 4.85
N LEU A 147 -4.07 33.08 4.52
CA LEU A 147 -5.48 33.05 4.17
C LEU A 147 -6.41 32.75 5.36
N ASN A 148 -5.93 32.07 6.39
CA ASN A 148 -6.68 31.73 7.59
C ASN A 148 -5.80 31.78 8.84
N ASN A 149 -6.40 32.03 9.99
CA ASN A 149 -5.69 32.01 11.26
C ASN A 149 -5.20 30.60 11.59
N GLY A 150 -4.02 30.51 12.21
CA GLY A 150 -3.46 29.23 12.66
C GLY A 150 -2.16 29.41 13.44
N ASP A 151 -1.76 28.38 14.18
CA ASP A 151 -0.51 28.36 14.93
C ASP A 151 0.51 27.52 14.17
N LEU A 152 1.61 28.14 13.74
CA LEU A 152 2.69 27.49 13.03
C LEU A 152 3.71 26.95 14.02
N GLY A 153 3.90 25.62 14.03
CA GLY A 153 4.94 24.93 14.78
C GLY A 153 6.21 24.68 13.96
N GLU A 154 7.25 24.16 14.64
CA GLU A 154 8.48 23.73 13.99
C GLU A 154 8.31 22.46 13.15
N ASN A 155 9.14 22.31 12.10
CA ASN A 155 9.26 21.09 11.28
C ASN A 155 7.94 20.64 10.64
N LYS A 156 7.02 21.55 10.36
CA LYS A 156 5.75 21.28 9.73
C LYS A 156 5.88 21.01 8.25
N GLY A 157 5.09 20.06 7.73
CA GLY A 157 5.01 19.77 6.31
C GLY A 157 4.56 21.00 5.51
N VAL A 158 5.14 21.18 4.33
CA VAL A 158 4.76 22.22 3.36
C VAL A 158 4.32 21.54 2.08
N ASN A 159 3.05 21.70 1.72
CA ASN A 159 2.44 21.15 0.52
C ASN A 159 2.19 22.24 -0.51
N LEU A 160 2.36 21.90 -1.77
CA LEU A 160 2.29 22.83 -2.89
C LEU A 160 1.28 22.32 -3.95
N PRO A 161 -0.03 22.42 -3.70
CA PRO A 161 -1.04 21.91 -4.61
C PRO A 161 -0.89 22.46 -6.03
N ASN A 162 -0.95 21.54 -7.03
CA ASN A 162 -0.83 21.86 -8.45
C ASN A 162 0.53 22.46 -8.88
N VAL A 163 1.59 22.28 -8.10
CA VAL A 163 2.94 22.70 -8.44
C VAL A 163 3.82 21.49 -8.68
N SER A 164 4.51 21.45 -9.82
CA SER A 164 5.52 20.43 -10.07
C SER A 164 6.82 20.79 -9.36
N ILE A 165 7.34 19.86 -8.55
CA ILE A 165 8.48 20.10 -7.66
C ILE A 165 9.70 19.34 -8.16
N ASN A 166 10.85 19.99 -8.19
CA ASN A 166 12.13 19.39 -8.60
C ASN A 166 12.90 18.73 -7.43
N LEU A 167 12.18 18.04 -6.53
CA LEU A 167 12.83 17.21 -5.50
C LEU A 167 13.30 15.88 -6.10
N PRO A 168 14.45 15.33 -5.62
CA PRO A 168 14.86 13.97 -6.01
C PRO A 168 13.81 12.95 -5.56
N ALA A 169 13.75 11.80 -6.25
CA ALA A 169 12.84 10.72 -5.85
C ALA A 169 13.23 10.08 -4.51
N LEU A 170 14.53 10.04 -4.22
CA LEU A 170 15.11 9.48 -2.99
C LEU A 170 15.93 10.54 -2.26
N ALA A 171 15.54 10.86 -1.04
CA ALA A 171 16.41 11.56 -0.10
C ALA A 171 17.54 10.62 0.36
N GLU A 172 18.64 11.18 0.92
CA GLU A 172 19.76 10.35 1.37
C GLU A 172 19.35 9.35 2.45
N LYS A 173 18.43 9.74 3.34
CA LYS A 173 17.85 8.82 4.31
C LYS A 173 17.10 7.67 3.64
N ASP A 174 16.29 7.94 2.62
CA ASP A 174 15.53 6.92 1.90
C ASP A 174 16.47 5.89 1.26
N LYS A 175 17.60 6.31 0.70
CA LYS A 175 18.61 5.39 0.15
C LYS A 175 19.13 4.42 1.21
N GLN A 176 19.44 4.93 2.40
CA GLN A 176 19.90 4.09 3.52
C GLN A 176 18.79 3.17 4.02
N ASP A 177 17.54 3.66 4.08
CA ASP A 177 16.37 2.87 4.46
C ASP A 177 16.15 1.70 3.47
N LEU A 178 16.34 1.93 2.18
CA LEU A 178 16.25 0.90 1.15
C LEU A 178 17.36 -0.16 1.26
N ILE A 179 18.61 0.27 1.57
CA ILE A 179 19.72 -0.66 1.83
C ILE A 179 19.38 -1.55 3.02
N PHE A 180 18.93 -0.96 4.12
CA PHE A 180 18.46 -1.72 5.28
C PHE A 180 17.34 -2.70 4.91
N GLY A 181 16.38 -2.27 4.08
CA GLY A 181 15.31 -3.12 3.57
C GLY A 181 15.83 -4.35 2.81
N CYS A 182 16.85 -4.15 1.95
CA CYS A 182 17.51 -5.22 1.22
C CYS A 182 18.20 -6.21 2.17
N GLU A 183 19.00 -5.71 3.12
CA GLU A 183 19.70 -6.50 4.13
C GLU A 183 18.75 -7.31 5.00
N GLN A 184 17.62 -6.71 5.37
CA GLN A 184 16.59 -7.37 6.16
C GLN A 184 15.65 -8.25 5.32
N GLY A 185 15.77 -8.27 4.01
CA GLY A 185 14.94 -9.11 3.12
C GLY A 185 13.44 -8.82 3.29
N VAL A 186 13.05 -7.53 3.23
CA VAL A 186 11.64 -7.14 3.22
C VAL A 186 10.97 -7.55 1.92
N ASP A 187 9.65 -7.68 1.91
CA ASP A 187 8.89 -8.15 0.75
C ASP A 187 8.44 -6.99 -0.16
N PHE A 188 8.21 -5.82 0.45
CA PHE A 188 7.70 -4.62 -0.23
C PHE A 188 8.40 -3.34 0.25
N ILE A 189 8.54 -2.40 -0.66
CA ILE A 189 8.81 -1.00 -0.36
C ILE A 189 7.55 -0.20 -0.72
N ALA A 190 6.95 0.51 0.24
CA ALA A 190 5.99 1.57 -0.03
C ALA A 190 6.78 2.87 -0.22
N ALA A 191 6.81 3.35 -1.45
CA ALA A 191 7.61 4.50 -1.85
C ALA A 191 6.77 5.78 -1.77
N SER A 192 7.14 6.69 -0.86
CA SER A 192 6.39 7.93 -0.59
C SER A 192 6.64 8.99 -1.66
N PHE A 193 5.63 9.80 -1.91
CA PHE A 193 5.65 10.99 -2.80
C PHE A 193 6.09 10.69 -4.23
N ILE A 194 5.66 9.57 -4.80
CA ILE A 194 5.91 9.24 -6.21
C ILE A 194 5.12 10.19 -7.10
N ARG A 195 5.81 10.85 -8.04
CA ARG A 195 5.25 11.86 -8.95
C ARG A 195 5.25 11.43 -10.41
N LYS A 196 6.21 10.58 -10.80
CA LYS A 196 6.42 10.17 -12.20
C LYS A 196 7.13 8.81 -12.31
N ARG A 197 7.10 8.23 -13.50
CA ARG A 197 7.73 6.94 -13.82
C ARG A 197 9.19 6.86 -13.41
N SER A 198 9.96 7.93 -13.67
CA SER A 198 11.40 7.96 -13.36
C SER A 198 11.71 7.79 -11.89
N ASP A 199 10.83 8.26 -11.00
CA ASP A 199 10.99 8.09 -9.56
C ASP A 199 10.97 6.60 -9.17
N VAL A 200 10.04 5.84 -9.76
CA VAL A 200 9.94 4.38 -9.53
C VAL A 200 11.15 3.65 -10.09
N LEU A 201 11.63 4.06 -11.27
CA LEU A 201 12.80 3.44 -11.91
C LEU A 201 14.09 3.70 -11.13
N GLU A 202 14.26 4.90 -10.55
CA GLU A 202 15.39 5.23 -9.67
C GLU A 202 15.41 4.33 -8.44
N ILE A 203 14.26 4.16 -7.78
CA ILE A 203 14.13 3.25 -6.62
C ILE A 203 14.46 1.81 -7.02
N ARG A 204 13.94 1.34 -8.16
CA ARG A 204 14.21 -0.02 -8.66
C ARG A 204 15.68 -0.27 -8.93
N GLU A 205 16.37 0.68 -9.55
CA GLU A 205 17.81 0.57 -9.81
C GLU A 205 18.60 0.57 -8.50
N HIS A 206 18.21 1.40 -7.52
CA HIS A 206 18.83 1.43 -6.21
C HIS A 206 18.65 0.08 -5.47
N LEU A 207 17.46 -0.50 -5.48
CA LEU A 207 17.21 -1.83 -4.90
C LEU A 207 18.05 -2.91 -5.60
N LYS A 208 18.12 -2.89 -6.92
CA LYS A 208 18.88 -3.85 -7.72
C LYS A 208 20.37 -3.82 -7.40
N THR A 209 20.96 -2.63 -7.27
CA THR A 209 22.40 -2.49 -6.93
C THR A 209 22.74 -2.99 -5.54
N HIS A 210 21.74 -3.16 -4.65
CA HIS A 210 21.91 -3.67 -3.29
C HIS A 210 21.30 -5.06 -3.08
N GLY A 211 21.03 -5.82 -4.16
CA GLY A 211 20.53 -7.21 -4.09
C GLY A 211 19.05 -7.33 -3.78
N GLY A 212 18.29 -6.23 -3.80
CA GLY A 212 16.85 -6.17 -3.54
C GLY A 212 15.97 -6.22 -4.79
N GLU A 213 16.45 -6.76 -5.92
CA GLU A 213 15.72 -6.81 -7.19
C GLU A 213 14.37 -7.55 -7.12
N HIS A 214 14.24 -8.45 -6.12
CA HIS A 214 13.01 -9.22 -5.86
C HIS A 214 11.97 -8.44 -5.05
N ILE A 215 12.34 -7.33 -4.41
CA ILE A 215 11.45 -6.52 -3.58
C ILE A 215 10.45 -5.78 -4.48
N GLN A 216 9.17 -5.86 -4.14
CA GLN A 216 8.12 -5.20 -4.90
C GLN A 216 7.94 -3.74 -4.45
N ILE A 217 7.78 -2.84 -5.42
CA ILE A 217 7.59 -1.41 -5.18
C ILE A 217 6.09 -1.09 -5.23
N ILE A 218 5.56 -0.60 -4.13
CA ILE A 218 4.20 -0.07 -3.97
C ILE A 218 4.32 1.46 -3.99
N SER A 219 3.99 2.08 -5.11
CA SER A 219 4.07 3.54 -5.24
C SER A 219 2.91 4.19 -4.50
N LYS A 220 3.21 5.15 -3.62
CA LYS A 220 2.20 5.92 -2.89
C LYS A 220 1.83 7.15 -3.72
N ILE A 221 0.53 7.29 -3.98
CA ILE A 221 -0.03 8.43 -4.70
C ILE A 221 -0.56 9.40 -3.66
N GLU A 222 0.14 10.52 -3.50
CA GLU A 222 0.00 11.47 -2.40
C GLU A 222 -0.16 12.92 -2.88
N ASN A 223 -0.08 13.17 -4.20
CA ASN A 223 -0.12 14.51 -4.77
C ASN A 223 -0.77 14.52 -6.16
N GLN A 224 -1.09 15.73 -6.64
CA GLN A 224 -1.75 15.93 -7.93
C GLN A 224 -0.86 15.48 -9.12
N GLU A 225 0.46 15.71 -9.05
CA GLU A 225 1.39 15.27 -10.11
C GLU A 225 1.38 13.76 -10.30
N GLY A 226 1.37 13.01 -9.18
CA GLY A 226 1.25 11.55 -9.19
C GLY A 226 -0.08 11.06 -9.75
N LEU A 227 -1.18 11.78 -9.52
CA LEU A 227 -2.47 11.49 -10.15
C LEU A 227 -2.43 11.74 -11.65
N ASN A 228 -1.86 12.86 -12.10
CA ASN A 228 -1.75 13.19 -13.51
C ASN A 228 -0.92 12.18 -14.29
N ASN A 229 0.15 11.65 -13.66
CA ASN A 229 1.09 10.69 -14.24
C ASN A 229 0.75 9.24 -13.85
N PHE A 230 -0.45 8.97 -13.35
CA PHE A 230 -0.81 7.70 -12.73
C PHE A 230 -0.55 6.48 -13.62
N ASP A 231 -0.88 6.56 -14.91
CA ASP A 231 -0.77 5.42 -15.82
C ASP A 231 0.70 4.98 -16.03
N GLU A 232 1.61 5.92 -16.16
CA GLU A 232 3.03 5.63 -16.30
C GLU A 232 3.68 5.15 -14.98
N ILE A 233 3.22 5.70 -13.84
CA ILE A 233 3.61 5.22 -12.51
C ILE A 233 3.13 3.80 -12.30
N LEU A 234 1.86 3.53 -12.60
CA LEU A 234 1.28 2.19 -12.49
C LEU A 234 2.05 1.18 -13.35
N GLU A 235 2.43 1.55 -14.58
CA GLU A 235 3.21 0.66 -15.46
C GLU A 235 4.54 0.24 -14.82
N ALA A 236 5.27 1.18 -14.21
CA ALA A 236 6.59 0.96 -13.61
C ALA A 236 6.54 0.25 -12.23
N SER A 237 5.43 0.38 -11.50
CA SER A 237 5.24 -0.13 -10.13
C SER A 237 4.78 -1.57 -10.11
N ASP A 238 4.95 -2.26 -8.97
CA ASP A 238 4.37 -3.58 -8.70
C ASP A 238 2.98 -3.50 -8.06
N GLY A 239 2.67 -2.37 -7.43
CA GLY A 239 1.38 -2.02 -6.85
C GLY A 239 1.28 -0.54 -6.51
N ILE A 240 0.14 -0.14 -6.00
CA ILE A 240 -0.19 1.25 -5.65
C ILE A 240 -0.71 1.30 -4.20
N MET A 241 -0.38 2.37 -3.50
CA MET A 241 -1.05 2.76 -2.26
C MET A 241 -1.79 4.08 -2.47
N VAL A 242 -3.10 4.05 -2.25
CA VAL A 242 -3.94 5.25 -2.21
C VAL A 242 -3.78 5.85 -0.82
N ALA A 243 -2.88 6.82 -0.68
CA ALA A 243 -2.54 7.47 0.58
C ALA A 243 -3.44 8.70 0.80
N ARG A 244 -4.67 8.45 1.22
CA ARG A 244 -5.76 9.43 1.23
C ARG A 244 -5.52 10.64 2.13
N GLY A 245 -4.74 10.47 3.21
CA GLY A 245 -4.38 11.55 4.12
C GLY A 245 -3.61 12.65 3.41
N ASP A 246 -2.46 12.30 2.84
CA ASP A 246 -1.59 13.24 2.13
C ASP A 246 -2.24 13.74 0.84
N LEU A 247 -2.89 12.82 0.09
CA LEU A 247 -3.60 13.19 -1.13
C LEU A 247 -4.71 14.22 -0.88
N GLY A 248 -5.46 14.09 0.23
CA GLY A 248 -6.55 15.00 0.58
C GLY A 248 -6.08 16.40 1.03
N VAL A 249 -4.77 16.59 1.26
CA VAL A 249 -4.15 17.90 1.44
C VAL A 249 -3.82 18.54 0.08
N GLU A 250 -3.44 17.71 -0.90
CA GLU A 250 -2.95 18.14 -2.21
C GLU A 250 -4.08 18.37 -3.25
N ILE A 251 -5.22 17.71 -3.09
CA ILE A 251 -6.38 17.85 -3.97
C ILE A 251 -7.65 18.21 -3.16
N PRO A 252 -8.71 18.75 -3.78
CA PRO A 252 -9.98 18.97 -3.10
C PRO A 252 -10.48 17.68 -2.44
N VAL A 253 -10.92 17.76 -1.19
CA VAL A 253 -11.30 16.60 -0.39
C VAL A 253 -12.42 15.77 -1.03
N GLU A 254 -13.34 16.41 -1.74
CA GLU A 254 -14.42 15.78 -2.49
C GLU A 254 -13.93 14.96 -3.69
N GLU A 255 -12.73 15.23 -4.22
CA GLU A 255 -12.13 14.52 -5.34
C GLU A 255 -11.39 13.23 -4.90
N VAL A 256 -11.04 13.10 -3.63
CA VAL A 256 -10.26 11.96 -3.11
C VAL A 256 -10.96 10.62 -3.38
N ILE A 257 -12.28 10.56 -3.22
CA ILE A 257 -13.02 9.32 -3.43
C ILE A 257 -13.07 8.91 -4.92
N PHE A 258 -13.13 9.87 -5.83
CA PHE A 258 -13.09 9.61 -7.27
C PHE A 258 -11.70 9.15 -7.71
N ALA A 259 -10.65 9.79 -7.18
CA ALA A 259 -9.26 9.37 -7.39
C ALA A 259 -9.03 7.94 -6.87
N GLN A 260 -9.53 7.60 -5.67
CA GLN A 260 -9.48 6.24 -5.13
C GLN A 260 -10.11 5.22 -6.08
N LYS A 261 -11.32 5.45 -6.53
CA LYS A 261 -12.05 4.54 -7.42
C LYS A 261 -11.30 4.34 -8.75
N MET A 262 -10.83 5.41 -9.37
CA MET A 262 -10.06 5.38 -10.60
C MET A 262 -8.77 4.56 -10.43
N MET A 263 -8.00 4.82 -9.36
CA MET A 263 -6.76 4.11 -9.09
C MET A 263 -7.00 2.61 -8.85
N ILE A 264 -8.02 2.25 -8.06
CA ILE A 264 -8.38 0.85 -7.79
C ILE A 264 -8.79 0.14 -9.08
N GLU A 265 -9.63 0.76 -9.92
CA GLU A 265 -10.07 0.19 -11.19
C GLU A 265 -8.89 -0.10 -12.14
N LYS A 266 -8.00 0.89 -12.32
CA LYS A 266 -6.80 0.76 -13.16
C LYS A 266 -5.82 -0.30 -12.63
N CYS A 267 -5.60 -0.37 -11.30
CA CYS A 267 -4.78 -1.42 -10.69
C CYS A 267 -5.35 -2.82 -10.96
N ASN A 268 -6.66 -2.98 -10.77
CA ASN A 268 -7.34 -4.25 -11.04
C ASN A 268 -7.20 -4.65 -12.52
N ALA A 269 -7.40 -3.72 -13.46
CA ALA A 269 -7.22 -3.96 -14.89
C ALA A 269 -5.77 -4.38 -15.22
N ALA A 270 -4.79 -3.75 -14.58
CA ALA A 270 -3.37 -4.04 -14.74
C ALA A 270 -2.90 -5.31 -13.96
N ARG A 271 -3.75 -5.93 -13.14
CA ARG A 271 -3.40 -7.08 -12.27
C ARG A 271 -2.35 -6.72 -11.23
N LYS A 272 -2.31 -5.46 -10.80
CA LYS A 272 -1.41 -4.95 -9.77
C LYS A 272 -2.19 -4.76 -8.47
N VAL A 273 -1.50 -4.99 -7.35
CA VAL A 273 -2.12 -4.86 -6.03
C VAL A 273 -2.39 -3.39 -5.70
N VAL A 274 -3.45 -3.15 -4.97
CA VAL A 274 -3.78 -1.81 -4.47
C VAL A 274 -4.12 -1.85 -2.99
N ILE A 275 -3.54 -0.92 -2.24
CA ILE A 275 -3.77 -0.71 -0.81
C ILE A 275 -4.54 0.59 -0.65
N THR A 276 -5.67 0.57 0.06
CA THR A 276 -6.35 1.78 0.50
C THR A 276 -5.91 2.11 1.92
N ALA A 277 -5.32 3.29 2.10
CA ALA A 277 -4.61 3.66 3.31
C ALA A 277 -5.12 4.97 3.93
N THR A 278 -4.80 5.14 5.21
CA THR A 278 -5.04 6.29 6.08
C THR A 278 -6.51 6.56 6.41
N GLN A 279 -6.75 6.97 7.66
CA GLN A 279 -8.06 7.36 8.19
C GLN A 279 -9.17 6.30 7.98
N MET A 280 -8.81 4.99 8.06
CA MET A 280 -9.77 3.92 7.86
C MET A 280 -10.65 3.69 9.10
N LEU A 281 -10.04 3.56 10.29
CA LEU A 281 -10.70 3.44 11.58
C LEU A 281 -10.07 4.39 12.60
N ASP A 282 -9.76 5.61 12.19
CA ASP A 282 -8.94 6.58 12.94
C ASP A 282 -9.46 6.85 14.35
N SER A 283 -10.79 6.89 14.54
CA SER A 283 -11.39 7.06 15.86
C SER A 283 -10.99 5.94 16.85
N MET A 284 -10.61 4.75 16.34
CA MET A 284 -10.17 3.63 17.18
C MET A 284 -8.75 3.80 17.76
N ILE A 285 -8.03 4.85 17.38
CA ILE A 285 -6.83 5.26 18.13
C ILE A 285 -7.19 5.52 19.60
N LYS A 286 -8.37 6.11 19.85
CA LYS A 286 -8.83 6.51 21.18
C LYS A 286 -10.05 5.73 21.69
N ASN A 287 -10.91 5.24 20.79
CA ASN A 287 -12.19 4.64 21.09
C ASN A 287 -12.21 3.12 20.80
N PRO A 288 -12.96 2.31 21.56
CA PRO A 288 -13.00 0.86 21.36
C PRO A 288 -13.87 0.43 20.14
N ARG A 289 -14.55 1.37 19.50
CA ARG A 289 -15.41 1.13 18.32
C ARG A 289 -15.24 2.26 17.31
N PRO A 290 -15.31 1.94 16.00
CA PRO A 290 -15.28 2.96 14.97
C PRO A 290 -16.63 3.68 14.86
N THR A 291 -16.63 4.79 14.16
CA THR A 291 -17.86 5.44 13.70
C THR A 291 -18.53 4.64 12.58
N ARG A 292 -19.82 4.93 12.31
CA ARG A 292 -20.52 4.33 11.16
C ARG A 292 -19.93 4.79 9.83
N ALA A 293 -19.44 6.01 9.76
CA ALA A 293 -18.80 6.56 8.57
C ALA A 293 -17.52 5.78 8.23
N GLU A 294 -16.64 5.54 9.22
CA GLU A 294 -15.42 4.76 9.05
C GLU A 294 -15.70 3.32 8.62
N ALA A 295 -16.65 2.65 9.27
CA ALA A 295 -17.04 1.29 8.88
C ALA A 295 -17.61 1.24 7.44
N GLY A 296 -18.37 2.28 7.04
CA GLY A 296 -18.88 2.46 5.69
C GLY A 296 -17.77 2.73 4.67
N ASP A 297 -16.77 3.53 5.03
CA ASP A 297 -15.62 3.85 4.18
C ASP A 297 -14.75 2.61 3.89
N VAL A 298 -14.43 1.83 4.94
CA VAL A 298 -13.74 0.53 4.76
C VAL A 298 -14.52 -0.37 3.80
N ALA A 299 -15.83 -0.53 4.02
CA ALA A 299 -16.66 -1.35 3.16
C ALA A 299 -16.69 -0.84 1.71
N ASN A 300 -16.77 0.49 1.50
CA ASN A 300 -16.74 1.10 0.18
C ASN A 300 -15.41 0.82 -0.55
N ALA A 301 -14.26 0.99 0.09
CA ALA A 301 -12.96 0.66 -0.51
C ALA A 301 -12.87 -0.81 -0.95
N ILE A 302 -13.47 -1.73 -0.16
CA ILE A 302 -13.53 -3.15 -0.49
C ILE A 302 -14.44 -3.40 -1.69
N LEU A 303 -15.61 -2.75 -1.74
CA LEU A 303 -16.55 -2.82 -2.87
C LEU A 303 -15.95 -2.22 -4.15
N ASP A 304 -15.13 -1.18 -4.06
CA ASP A 304 -14.37 -0.64 -5.18
C ASP A 304 -13.41 -1.67 -5.76
N GLY A 305 -12.93 -2.61 -4.93
CA GLY A 305 -12.06 -3.72 -5.34
C GLY A 305 -10.63 -3.61 -4.86
N THR A 306 -10.36 -2.90 -3.75
CA THR A 306 -9.02 -2.88 -3.15
C THR A 306 -8.54 -4.27 -2.76
N ASP A 307 -7.23 -4.54 -2.85
CA ASP A 307 -6.64 -5.77 -2.36
C ASP A 307 -6.49 -5.78 -0.85
N ALA A 308 -6.08 -4.63 -0.31
CA ALA A 308 -5.84 -4.47 1.10
C ALA A 308 -6.33 -3.13 1.63
N VAL A 309 -6.65 -3.12 2.93
CA VAL A 309 -6.91 -1.93 3.73
C VAL A 309 -5.84 -1.80 4.80
N MET A 310 -5.45 -0.58 5.15
CA MET A 310 -4.33 -0.33 6.05
C MET A 310 -4.78 0.39 7.33
N LEU A 311 -4.26 -0.09 8.47
CA LEU A 311 -4.31 0.58 9.76
C LEU A 311 -2.97 1.26 10.03
N SER A 312 -3.00 2.52 10.44
CA SER A 312 -1.84 3.36 10.74
C SER A 312 -1.68 3.56 12.25
N GLY A 313 -2.12 4.68 12.77
CA GLY A 313 -2.07 4.99 14.20
C GLY A 313 -2.88 4.03 15.05
N GLU A 314 -3.96 3.48 14.52
CA GLU A 314 -4.86 2.54 15.17
C GLU A 314 -4.11 1.31 15.70
N SER A 315 -3.22 0.74 14.89
CA SER A 315 -2.43 -0.44 15.25
C SER A 315 -1.04 -0.11 15.82
N ALA A 316 -0.47 1.08 15.52
CA ALA A 316 0.89 1.43 15.95
C ALA A 316 0.95 1.99 17.38
N LYS A 317 0.04 2.91 17.73
CA LYS A 317 0.03 3.68 18.97
C LYS A 317 -1.34 3.77 19.64
N GLY A 318 -2.38 3.23 19.03
CA GLY A 318 -3.74 3.27 19.53
C GLY A 318 -3.92 2.56 20.87
N LYS A 319 -5.04 2.85 21.54
CA LYS A 319 -5.41 2.20 22.79
C LYS A 319 -5.98 0.79 22.58
N TYR A 320 -6.50 0.51 21.37
CA TYR A 320 -7.25 -0.71 21.03
C TYR A 320 -6.72 -1.37 19.75
N PRO A 321 -5.41 -1.70 19.65
CA PRO A 321 -4.81 -2.13 18.38
C PRO A 321 -5.35 -3.47 17.89
N VAL A 322 -5.55 -4.44 18.77
CA VAL A 322 -6.05 -5.79 18.39
C VAL A 322 -7.53 -5.73 18.02
N GLU A 323 -8.31 -4.94 18.75
CA GLU A 323 -9.73 -4.71 18.46
C GLU A 323 -9.90 -4.00 17.12
N ALA A 324 -9.04 -3.04 16.79
CA ALA A 324 -9.06 -2.35 15.49
C ALA A 324 -8.85 -3.33 14.33
N VAL A 325 -7.87 -4.24 14.45
CA VAL A 325 -7.63 -5.29 13.46
C VAL A 325 -8.81 -6.27 13.38
N SER A 326 -9.37 -6.66 14.53
CA SER A 326 -10.52 -7.59 14.60
C SER A 326 -11.77 -7.00 13.96
N ILE A 327 -12.07 -5.72 14.23
CA ILE A 327 -13.19 -5.01 13.61
C ILE A 327 -12.95 -4.84 12.10
N MET A 328 -11.75 -4.43 11.69
CA MET A 328 -11.37 -4.36 10.29
C MET A 328 -11.59 -5.72 9.59
N ALA A 329 -11.16 -6.81 10.21
CA ALA A 329 -11.33 -8.16 9.66
C ALA A 329 -12.82 -8.54 9.52
N THR A 330 -13.65 -8.15 10.49
CA THR A 330 -15.10 -8.38 10.47
C THR A 330 -15.77 -7.62 9.33
N ILE A 331 -15.41 -6.34 9.12
CA ILE A 331 -15.93 -5.53 8.01
C ILE A 331 -15.48 -6.14 6.67
N CYS A 332 -14.19 -6.50 6.56
CA CYS A 332 -13.66 -7.17 5.37
C CYS A 332 -14.45 -8.45 5.05
N GLU A 333 -14.60 -9.35 6.01
CA GLU A 333 -15.28 -10.61 5.79
C GLU A 333 -16.75 -10.41 5.41
N ARG A 334 -17.46 -9.49 6.07
CA ARG A 334 -18.86 -9.20 5.77
C ARG A 334 -19.03 -8.63 4.36
N THR A 335 -18.14 -7.71 3.96
CA THR A 335 -18.18 -7.09 2.64
C THR A 335 -17.77 -8.06 1.55
N ASP A 336 -16.72 -8.86 1.77
CA ASP A 336 -16.28 -9.88 0.81
C ASP A 336 -17.36 -10.91 0.47
N ARG A 337 -18.30 -11.22 1.41
CA ARG A 337 -19.41 -12.15 1.19
C ARG A 337 -20.48 -11.63 0.23
N VAL A 338 -20.61 -10.32 0.06
CA VAL A 338 -21.61 -9.72 -0.83
C VAL A 338 -21.03 -9.26 -2.16
N MET A 339 -19.72 -9.40 -2.35
CA MET A 339 -19.08 -9.12 -3.63
C MET A 339 -19.33 -10.27 -4.60
N ASN A 340 -19.72 -9.91 -5.83
CA ASN A 340 -19.84 -10.85 -6.94
C ASN A 340 -18.57 -10.84 -7.80
N SER A 341 -18.37 -11.92 -8.56
CA SER A 341 -17.31 -11.95 -9.55
C SER A 341 -17.52 -10.87 -10.61
N ARG A 342 -16.40 -10.39 -11.20
CA ARG A 342 -16.42 -9.32 -12.20
C ARG A 342 -16.16 -9.81 -13.63
N ILE A 343 -16.47 -11.06 -13.91
CA ILE A 343 -16.26 -11.65 -15.26
C ILE A 343 -17.05 -10.89 -16.33
N GLU A 344 -18.30 -10.56 -16.05
CA GLU A 344 -19.21 -9.92 -17.01
C GLU A 344 -18.88 -8.45 -17.30
N SER A 345 -18.24 -7.75 -16.36
CA SER A 345 -17.85 -6.35 -16.53
C SER A 345 -16.65 -6.15 -17.46
N THR A 346 -15.97 -7.22 -17.82
CA THR A 346 -14.79 -7.16 -18.71
C THR A 346 -15.25 -7.23 -20.16
N LYS A 347 -15.37 -6.07 -20.82
CA LYS A 347 -15.72 -5.97 -22.26
C LYS A 347 -14.77 -6.82 -23.11
N ALA A 348 -15.32 -7.37 -24.21
CA ALA A 348 -14.65 -8.27 -25.14
C ALA A 348 -13.46 -7.58 -25.84
N GLN A 349 -12.30 -7.59 -25.24
CA GLN A 349 -11.02 -7.35 -25.89
C GLN A 349 -10.37 -8.71 -26.21
N LYS A 350 -9.53 -8.74 -27.24
CA LYS A 350 -8.72 -9.93 -27.52
C LYS A 350 -7.77 -10.19 -26.35
N LEU A 351 -8.06 -11.24 -25.57
CA LEU A 351 -7.28 -11.62 -24.40
C LEU A 351 -5.99 -12.34 -24.80
N ARG A 352 -4.95 -12.19 -23.99
CA ARG A 352 -3.77 -13.04 -24.05
C ARG A 352 -4.12 -14.44 -23.53
N VAL A 353 -3.37 -15.47 -23.91
CA VAL A 353 -3.62 -16.88 -23.52
C VAL A 353 -3.83 -17.02 -22.01
N THR A 354 -2.91 -16.50 -21.20
CA THR A 354 -3.03 -16.53 -19.73
C THR A 354 -4.31 -15.89 -19.22
N GLU A 355 -4.73 -14.76 -19.80
CA GLU A 355 -5.94 -14.07 -19.36
C GLU A 355 -7.19 -14.86 -19.75
N ALA A 356 -7.22 -15.45 -20.95
CA ALA A 356 -8.32 -16.27 -21.41
C ALA A 356 -8.49 -17.53 -20.54
N VAL A 357 -7.39 -18.22 -20.23
CA VAL A 357 -7.41 -19.41 -19.38
C VAL A 357 -7.83 -19.06 -17.93
N CYS A 358 -7.27 -17.97 -17.34
CA CYS A 358 -7.63 -17.54 -16.01
C CYS A 358 -9.11 -17.11 -15.92
N ARG A 359 -9.63 -16.40 -16.94
CA ARG A 359 -11.04 -16.04 -17.03
C ARG A 359 -11.92 -17.28 -17.11
N GLY A 360 -11.60 -18.22 -18.01
CA GLY A 360 -12.32 -19.48 -18.15
C GLY A 360 -12.32 -20.30 -16.85
N ALA A 361 -11.18 -20.35 -16.14
CA ALA A 361 -11.09 -21.04 -14.86
C ALA A 361 -12.01 -20.42 -13.80
N VAL A 362 -12.13 -19.10 -13.74
CA VAL A 362 -13.05 -18.42 -12.83
C VAL A 362 -14.50 -18.70 -13.23
N GLU A 363 -14.83 -18.64 -14.53
CA GLU A 363 -16.18 -18.94 -15.02
C GLU A 363 -16.57 -20.39 -14.73
N ILE A 364 -15.68 -21.36 -14.92
CA ILE A 364 -15.88 -22.75 -14.56
C ILE A 364 -16.13 -22.88 -13.05
N ALA A 365 -15.31 -22.24 -12.22
CA ALA A 365 -15.46 -22.29 -10.77
C ALA A 365 -16.81 -21.72 -10.30
N GLU A 366 -17.27 -20.62 -10.89
CA GLU A 366 -18.58 -20.01 -10.60
C GLU A 366 -19.74 -20.96 -10.99
N LYS A 367 -19.69 -21.55 -12.19
CA LYS A 367 -20.75 -22.43 -12.70
C LYS A 367 -20.84 -23.77 -11.97
N LEU A 368 -19.72 -24.24 -11.43
CA LEU A 368 -19.67 -25.49 -10.65
C LEU A 368 -19.79 -25.24 -9.13
N GLU A 369 -19.92 -23.97 -8.71
CA GLU A 369 -19.89 -23.60 -7.30
C GLU A 369 -18.66 -24.19 -6.56
N ALA A 370 -17.51 -24.23 -7.28
CA ALA A 370 -16.29 -24.82 -6.77
C ALA A 370 -15.80 -24.06 -5.52
N PRO A 371 -15.51 -24.74 -4.41
CA PRO A 371 -15.07 -24.08 -3.17
C PRO A 371 -13.67 -23.51 -3.26
N LEU A 372 -12.87 -23.90 -4.27
CA LEU A 372 -11.46 -23.53 -4.36
C LEU A 372 -10.95 -23.54 -5.81
N ILE A 373 -10.11 -22.56 -6.13
CA ILE A 373 -9.24 -22.57 -7.32
C ILE A 373 -7.80 -22.80 -6.87
N VAL A 374 -7.15 -23.85 -7.36
CA VAL A 374 -5.74 -24.15 -7.08
C VAL A 374 -4.89 -23.71 -8.26
N VAL A 375 -3.84 -22.95 -8.04
CA VAL A 375 -2.98 -22.45 -9.12
C VAL A 375 -1.50 -22.68 -8.84
N ALA A 376 -0.78 -23.26 -9.81
CA ALA A 376 0.67 -23.29 -9.78
C ALA A 376 1.23 -21.95 -10.28
N THR A 377 2.16 -21.36 -9.51
CA THR A 377 2.77 -20.09 -9.90
C THR A 377 4.18 -19.95 -9.31
N TYR A 378 5.14 -19.52 -10.12
CA TYR A 378 6.50 -19.25 -9.64
C TYR A 378 6.62 -17.81 -9.09
N GLY A 379 6.22 -16.80 -9.87
CA GLY A 379 6.32 -15.38 -9.53
C GLY A 379 4.96 -14.70 -9.25
N GLY A 380 3.89 -15.45 -8.97
CA GLY A 380 2.58 -14.93 -8.57
C GLY A 380 1.70 -14.41 -9.71
N LYS A 381 2.16 -14.37 -10.96
CA LYS A 381 1.40 -13.78 -12.09
C LYS A 381 0.08 -14.47 -12.35
N SER A 382 0.04 -15.83 -12.31
CA SER A 382 -1.19 -16.60 -12.55
C SER A 382 -2.23 -16.33 -11.47
N ALA A 383 -1.81 -16.30 -10.19
CA ALA A 383 -2.71 -15.99 -9.08
C ALA A 383 -3.31 -14.58 -9.21
N ARG A 384 -2.50 -13.57 -9.55
CA ARG A 384 -2.98 -12.20 -9.80
C ARG A 384 -3.89 -12.12 -11.02
N SER A 385 -3.65 -12.94 -12.05
CA SER A 385 -4.51 -12.99 -13.25
C SER A 385 -5.88 -13.61 -12.96
N ILE A 386 -5.97 -14.60 -12.07
CA ILE A 386 -7.25 -15.16 -11.60
C ILE A 386 -7.96 -14.13 -10.70
N ARG A 387 -7.23 -13.52 -9.76
CA ARG A 387 -7.78 -12.51 -8.83
C ARG A 387 -8.41 -11.33 -9.56
N LYS A 388 -7.89 -10.91 -10.71
CA LYS A 388 -8.44 -9.82 -11.55
C LYS A 388 -9.96 -9.95 -11.78
N TYR A 389 -10.47 -11.16 -11.87
CA TYR A 389 -11.88 -11.45 -12.10
C TYR A 389 -12.71 -11.60 -10.81
N PHE A 390 -12.11 -11.39 -9.65
CA PHE A 390 -12.77 -11.45 -8.32
C PHE A 390 -13.60 -12.74 -8.11
N PRO A 391 -13.00 -13.93 -8.24
CA PRO A 391 -13.73 -15.17 -8.08
C PRO A 391 -14.39 -15.28 -6.70
N ASN A 392 -15.58 -15.90 -6.65
CA ASN A 392 -16.23 -16.25 -5.38
C ASN A 392 -15.40 -17.29 -4.62
N ALA A 393 -14.83 -18.25 -5.32
CA ALA A 393 -13.88 -19.19 -4.76
C ALA A 393 -12.58 -18.51 -4.32
N PRO A 394 -12.02 -18.84 -3.15
CA PRO A 394 -10.65 -18.47 -2.78
C PRO A 394 -9.64 -19.11 -3.74
N ILE A 395 -8.43 -18.54 -3.78
CA ILE A 395 -7.34 -19.00 -4.63
C ILE A 395 -6.24 -19.58 -3.73
N LEU A 396 -5.88 -20.84 -3.92
CA LEU A 396 -4.71 -21.46 -3.30
C LEU A 396 -3.55 -21.46 -4.29
N ALA A 397 -2.56 -20.63 -4.08
CA ALA A 397 -1.37 -20.54 -4.90
C ALA A 397 -0.28 -21.50 -4.37
N LEU A 398 0.11 -22.45 -5.21
CA LEU A 398 1.23 -23.36 -4.96
C LEU A 398 2.48 -22.76 -5.60
N THR A 399 3.53 -22.58 -4.82
CA THR A 399 4.79 -22.00 -5.28
C THR A 399 5.99 -22.68 -4.60
N THR A 400 7.11 -22.75 -5.31
CA THR A 400 8.39 -23.19 -4.76
C THR A 400 9.19 -22.02 -4.17
N ASN A 401 8.74 -20.78 -4.40
CA ASN A 401 9.45 -19.57 -4.04
C ASN A 401 8.83 -18.93 -2.78
N GLU A 402 9.59 -18.89 -1.70
CA GLU A 402 9.17 -18.32 -0.40
C GLU A 402 8.87 -16.82 -0.48
N ILE A 403 9.64 -16.06 -1.26
CA ILE A 403 9.42 -14.63 -1.44
C ILE A 403 8.07 -14.39 -2.12
N THR A 404 7.80 -15.14 -3.21
CA THR A 404 6.49 -15.08 -3.87
C THR A 404 5.36 -15.47 -2.93
N ALA A 405 5.56 -16.49 -2.09
CA ALA A 405 4.55 -16.90 -1.11
C ALA A 405 4.22 -15.78 -0.12
N ARG A 406 5.22 -15.00 0.35
CA ARG A 406 4.99 -13.84 1.21
C ARG A 406 4.37 -12.67 0.44
N GLN A 407 4.85 -12.36 -0.76
CA GLN A 407 4.32 -11.27 -1.58
C GLN A 407 2.84 -11.47 -1.97
N LEU A 408 2.41 -12.70 -2.17
CA LEU A 408 1.01 -13.01 -2.44
C LEU A 408 0.09 -12.80 -1.22
N LEU A 409 0.62 -12.60 -0.01
CA LEU A 409 -0.19 -12.23 1.16
C LEU A 409 -0.81 -10.84 1.04
N LEU A 410 -0.38 -10.00 0.11
CA LEU A 410 -1.01 -8.72 -0.20
C LEU A 410 -2.10 -8.83 -1.27
N VAL A 411 -2.25 -9.97 -1.93
CA VAL A 411 -3.22 -10.18 -3.02
C VAL A 411 -4.55 -10.68 -2.47
N LYS A 412 -5.65 -9.97 -2.75
CA LYS A 412 -7.00 -10.30 -2.28
C LYS A 412 -7.42 -11.72 -2.69
N GLY A 413 -7.93 -12.47 -1.73
CA GLY A 413 -8.46 -13.81 -1.94
C GLY A 413 -7.42 -14.91 -2.18
N VAL A 414 -6.11 -14.58 -2.18
CA VAL A 414 -5.04 -15.55 -2.38
C VAL A 414 -4.49 -16.05 -1.06
N SER A 415 -4.40 -17.36 -0.91
CA SER A 415 -3.64 -18.07 0.11
C SER A 415 -2.47 -18.77 -0.56
N THR A 416 -1.40 -19.04 0.17
CA THR A 416 -0.19 -19.63 -0.41
C THR A 416 0.24 -20.89 0.32
N GLN A 417 0.73 -21.85 -0.44
CA GLN A 417 1.39 -23.02 0.09
C GLN A 417 2.72 -23.23 -0.64
N ILE A 418 3.80 -23.36 0.14
CA ILE A 418 5.11 -23.71 -0.41
C ILE A 418 5.11 -25.21 -0.67
N VAL A 419 5.50 -25.57 -1.88
CA VAL A 419 5.60 -26.96 -2.33
C VAL A 419 7.01 -27.23 -2.83
N LYS A 420 7.37 -28.51 -2.87
CA LYS A 420 8.58 -28.94 -3.59
C LYS A 420 8.38 -28.77 -5.08
N GLU A 421 9.38 -29.06 -5.87
CA GLU A 421 9.31 -29.00 -7.31
C GLU A 421 8.09 -29.76 -7.87
N ILE A 422 7.40 -29.13 -8.83
CA ILE A 422 6.30 -29.74 -9.59
C ILE A 422 6.90 -30.19 -10.92
N ALA A 423 7.22 -31.47 -11.04
CA ALA A 423 7.97 -32.02 -12.17
C ALA A 423 7.09 -32.36 -13.38
N SER A 424 5.80 -32.58 -13.18
CA SER A 424 4.86 -32.98 -14.22
C SER A 424 3.43 -32.43 -13.96
N THR A 425 2.58 -32.53 -14.96
CA THR A 425 1.14 -32.19 -14.82
C THR A 425 0.46 -33.11 -13.81
N ASP A 426 0.82 -34.40 -13.80
CA ASP A 426 0.28 -35.38 -12.86
C ASP A 426 0.72 -35.07 -11.42
N ASP A 427 1.99 -34.66 -11.23
CA ASP A 427 2.48 -34.16 -9.96
C ASP A 427 1.71 -32.95 -9.48
N PHE A 428 1.43 -31.99 -10.39
CA PHE A 428 0.62 -30.82 -10.04
C PHE A 428 -0.76 -31.23 -9.56
N TYR A 429 -1.43 -32.16 -10.25
CA TYR A 429 -2.76 -32.61 -9.85
C TYR A 429 -2.73 -33.34 -8.49
N ARG A 430 -1.76 -34.21 -8.27
CA ARG A 430 -1.59 -34.90 -6.99
C ARG A 430 -1.33 -33.91 -5.84
N ILE A 431 -0.29 -33.08 -5.99
CA ILE A 431 0.10 -32.09 -4.98
C ILE A 431 -1.02 -31.07 -4.74
N GLY A 432 -1.71 -30.65 -5.80
CA GLY A 432 -2.80 -29.69 -5.72
C GLY A 432 -4.02 -30.25 -4.96
N LYS A 433 -4.39 -31.52 -5.16
CA LYS A 433 -5.46 -32.18 -4.39
C LYS A 433 -5.07 -32.32 -2.91
N GLU A 434 -3.85 -32.77 -2.63
CA GLU A 434 -3.33 -32.87 -1.26
C GLU A 434 -3.34 -31.51 -0.55
N ALA A 435 -2.88 -30.46 -1.24
CA ALA A 435 -2.88 -29.09 -0.74
C ALA A 435 -4.28 -28.53 -0.50
N ALA A 436 -5.22 -28.81 -1.42
CA ALA A 436 -6.61 -28.40 -1.28
C ALA A 436 -7.24 -28.99 -0.02
N LEU A 437 -7.08 -30.29 0.21
CA LEU A 437 -7.56 -30.96 1.42
C LEU A 437 -6.87 -30.45 2.69
N ALA A 438 -5.54 -30.27 2.66
CA ALA A 438 -4.77 -29.76 3.80
C ALA A 438 -5.13 -28.32 4.17
N SER A 439 -5.61 -27.52 3.21
CA SER A 439 -6.00 -26.12 3.44
C SER A 439 -7.29 -25.97 4.23
N CYS A 440 -8.08 -27.03 4.39
CA CYS A 440 -9.43 -27.02 4.95
C CYS A 440 -10.42 -26.08 4.21
N MET A 441 -10.07 -25.65 2.99
CA MET A 441 -10.95 -24.83 2.12
C MET A 441 -11.82 -25.69 1.19
N ALA A 442 -11.46 -26.96 1.03
CA ALA A 442 -12.22 -27.95 0.26
C ALA A 442 -12.13 -29.33 0.94
N HIS A 443 -13.11 -30.19 0.70
CA HIS A 443 -13.29 -31.50 1.32
C HIS A 443 -13.31 -32.62 0.29
N ARG A 444 -13.22 -33.87 0.73
CA ARG A 444 -13.37 -35.02 -0.17
C ARG A 444 -14.76 -35.02 -0.81
N GLY A 445 -14.79 -35.20 -2.12
CA GLY A 445 -16.00 -35.14 -2.93
C GLY A 445 -16.26 -33.74 -3.53
N ASP A 446 -15.60 -32.70 -3.05
CA ASP A 446 -15.71 -31.37 -3.66
C ASP A 446 -15.06 -31.31 -5.03
N THR A 447 -15.62 -30.51 -5.91
CA THR A 447 -15.06 -30.21 -7.23
C THR A 447 -14.20 -28.93 -7.15
N VAL A 448 -12.94 -29.02 -7.53
CA VAL A 448 -12.00 -27.90 -7.56
C VAL A 448 -11.51 -27.61 -8.97
N VAL A 449 -11.19 -26.34 -9.25
CA VAL A 449 -10.58 -25.92 -10.51
C VAL A 449 -9.07 -25.79 -10.32
N MET A 450 -8.29 -26.40 -11.20
CA MET A 450 -6.85 -26.37 -11.16
C MET A 450 -6.29 -25.63 -12.37
N VAL A 451 -5.33 -24.71 -12.15
CA VAL A 451 -4.76 -23.82 -13.17
C VAL A 451 -3.26 -23.92 -13.17
N SER A 452 -2.68 -24.20 -14.34
CA SER A 452 -1.20 -24.31 -14.50
C SER A 452 -0.73 -23.83 -15.87
N GLY A 453 0.60 -23.72 -16.03
CA GLY A 453 1.27 -23.73 -17.32
C GLY A 453 1.68 -25.16 -17.66
N ALA A 454 1.53 -25.60 -18.91
CA ALA A 454 2.24 -26.79 -19.36
C ALA A 454 3.75 -26.58 -19.17
N LEU A 455 4.52 -27.66 -18.97
CA LEU A 455 5.96 -27.71 -18.68
C LEU A 455 6.86 -26.94 -19.69
N VAL A 456 6.58 -25.66 -19.87
CA VAL A 456 7.36 -24.71 -20.65
C VAL A 456 7.99 -23.68 -19.71
N PRO A 457 9.10 -23.05 -20.10
CA PRO A 457 9.77 -22.05 -19.28
C PRO A 457 8.80 -21.04 -18.69
N SER A 458 9.02 -20.63 -17.46
CA SER A 458 8.14 -19.76 -16.64
C SER A 458 7.50 -18.61 -17.45
N GLY A 459 6.19 -18.51 -17.45
CA GLY A 459 5.49 -17.35 -18.00
C GLY A 459 4.18 -17.61 -18.72
N THR A 460 3.81 -18.82 -19.03
CA THR A 460 2.56 -19.15 -19.75
C THR A 460 1.65 -20.04 -18.91
N THR A 461 0.63 -19.44 -18.31
CA THR A 461 -0.53 -20.19 -17.82
C THR A 461 -1.44 -20.50 -19.00
N ASN A 462 -1.56 -21.75 -19.38
CA ASN A 462 -2.27 -22.18 -20.59
C ASN A 462 -3.24 -23.34 -20.38
N THR A 463 -3.39 -23.84 -19.14
CA THR A 463 -4.22 -24.99 -18.83
C THR A 463 -5.13 -24.71 -17.64
N SER A 464 -6.40 -25.07 -17.76
CA SER A 464 -7.35 -25.20 -16.65
C SER A 464 -8.03 -26.55 -16.72
N SER A 465 -8.24 -27.19 -15.57
CA SER A 465 -8.87 -28.50 -15.46
C SER A 465 -9.76 -28.57 -14.22
N VAL A 466 -10.70 -29.51 -14.23
CA VAL A 466 -11.67 -29.72 -13.15
C VAL A 466 -11.38 -31.08 -12.51
N HIS A 467 -11.32 -31.12 -11.18
CA HIS A 467 -11.00 -32.33 -10.44
C HIS A 467 -11.93 -32.50 -9.25
N VAL A 468 -12.31 -33.75 -8.98
CA VAL A 468 -12.95 -34.15 -7.73
C VAL A 468 -11.85 -34.57 -6.74
N LEU A 469 -11.96 -34.11 -5.49
CA LEU A 469 -11.01 -34.39 -4.38
C LEU A 469 -11.25 -35.76 -3.74
#